data_acc10d96bb86547d316a08ba94ab1d42
#
_entry.id   acc10d96bb86547d316a08ba94ab1d42
#
_cell.length_a   1.000
_cell.length_b   1.000
_cell.length_c   1.000
_cell.angle_alpha   90.00
_cell.angle_beta   90.00
_cell.angle_gamma   90.00
#
_symmetry.space_group_name_H-M   'P 1'
#
loop_
_entity.id
_entity.type
_entity.pdbx_description
1 polymer ?
#
loop_
_entity_poly.entity_id
_entity_poly.type
_entity_poly.pdbx_seq_one_letter_code
_entity_poly.pdbx_strand_id
1 'polypeptide(L)'
;MDQHWVQRVTGYGSTAVDGVSVLSHSALRQFFCGLGRCGKRAGSLMKWTTMALAVPLLSACDGPLSTLNPASPMARQVANVWWGMFAFATLVLVVVSVLWVYALARKPRETSEEEALKINRRWVIGGGIVLPSVSIIVLLIFGIPTGRSMMPLPVDGEQPLKVEVTGHQWWWEVHYPESGVTTANQLIMPAGRLVDVHVTSADVIHSFWIPRLGGKMDMVPGRTNVIRIEAGHTGIFHGQCSEFCGLQHTHMKLHVEALDDDGFAQWIAARENFSATRAPTEAGQVFDERCGQCHRVAGVSAGNRAPDLTDLATRPSLGAGVIANDHEGLRRWLREHKTIKFGNGMPAHDDIDPQTLDQIADWLETLAP
;
A
#
# COMPACT_ATOMS: atom_id res chain seq x y z
N MET A 1 36.22 -18.43 41.58
CA MET A 1 35.63 -18.35 40.22
C MET A 1 35.96 -19.65 39.54
N ASP A 2 34.93 -20.50 39.40
CA ASP A 2 35.03 -21.95 39.26
C ASP A 2 35.50 -22.44 37.90
N GLN A 3 36.54 -23.28 37.91
CA GLN A 3 37.08 -23.99 36.74
C GLN A 3 36.19 -25.21 36.29
N HIS A 4 34.96 -25.28 36.73
CA HIS A 4 34.07 -26.44 36.44
C HIS A 4 33.19 -26.31 35.16
N TRP A 5 33.32 -25.24 34.40
CA TRP A 5 32.44 -25.02 33.21
C TRP A 5 33.04 -25.54 31.90
N VAL A 6 34.34 -25.85 31.84
CA VAL A 6 35.00 -26.27 30.57
C VAL A 6 34.90 -27.78 30.30
N GLN A 7 34.54 -28.60 31.28
CA GLN A 7 34.53 -30.06 31.09
C GLN A 7 33.19 -30.68 30.71
N ARG A 8 32.10 -29.87 30.46
CA ARG A 8 30.78 -30.42 30.07
C ARG A 8 30.44 -30.30 28.59
N VAL A 9 31.32 -29.79 27.73
CA VAL A 9 31.03 -29.61 26.31
C VAL A 9 31.74 -30.65 25.40
N THR A 10 32.60 -31.52 25.97
CA THR A 10 33.36 -32.50 25.16
C THR A 10 32.83 -33.94 25.25
N GLY A 11 31.59 -34.14 25.70
CA GLY A 11 31.01 -35.48 25.88
C GLY A 11 29.88 -35.83 24.92
N TYR A 12 29.93 -35.46 23.62
CA TYR A 12 29.07 -36.05 22.62
C TYR A 12 29.85 -37.08 21.79
N GLY A 13 29.58 -38.35 22.11
CA GLY A 13 30.10 -39.49 21.40
C GLY A 13 29.70 -39.48 19.94
N SER A 14 30.63 -39.89 19.10
CA SER A 14 30.42 -40.14 17.67
C SER A 14 29.41 -41.26 17.46
N THR A 15 28.16 -40.92 17.22
CA THR A 15 27.25 -41.81 16.52
C THR A 15 27.27 -41.42 15.06
N ALA A 16 27.82 -42.31 14.22
CA ALA A 16 27.79 -42.20 12.78
C ALA A 16 26.34 -42.08 12.31
N VAL A 17 26.04 -40.96 11.63
CA VAL A 17 24.82 -40.80 10.85
C VAL A 17 25.12 -41.32 9.45
N ASP A 18 25.06 -42.66 9.27
CA ASP A 18 24.99 -43.29 7.98
C ASP A 18 23.60 -42.99 7.39
N GLY A 19 23.56 -42.20 6.31
CA GLY A 19 22.31 -42.02 5.60
C GLY A 19 22.15 -40.78 4.72
N VAL A 20 23.17 -39.98 4.48
CA VAL A 20 23.12 -38.99 3.40
C VAL A 20 23.78 -39.57 2.16
N SER A 21 22.97 -40.16 1.27
CA SER A 21 23.44 -40.58 -0.07
C SER A 21 23.86 -39.33 -0.84
N VAL A 22 25.16 -39.07 -0.84
CA VAL A 22 25.76 -38.08 -1.73
C VAL A 22 25.53 -38.60 -3.15
N LEU A 23 24.63 -37.96 -3.89
CA LEU A 23 24.43 -38.21 -5.30
C LEU A 23 25.81 -38.24 -6.00
N SER A 24 26.21 -39.39 -6.47
CA SER A 24 27.52 -39.60 -7.05
C SER A 24 27.71 -38.68 -8.25
N HIS A 25 28.90 -38.16 -8.46
CA HIS A 25 29.29 -37.33 -9.60
C HIS A 25 28.90 -37.92 -10.96
N SER A 26 28.66 -39.25 -11.03
CA SER A 26 28.15 -39.94 -12.20
C SER A 26 26.68 -39.66 -12.53
N ALA A 27 25.82 -39.49 -11.54
CA ALA A 27 24.40 -39.19 -11.75
C ALA A 27 24.18 -37.77 -12.29
N LEU A 28 24.93 -36.77 -11.78
CA LEU A 28 24.90 -35.42 -12.32
C LEU A 28 25.44 -35.33 -13.76
N ARG A 29 26.51 -36.08 -14.09
CA ARG A 29 27.00 -36.15 -15.47
C ARG A 29 26.01 -36.81 -16.43
N GLN A 30 25.28 -37.82 -16.01
CA GLN A 30 24.24 -38.46 -16.84
C GLN A 30 23.06 -37.52 -17.07
N PHE A 31 22.67 -36.72 -16.08
CA PHE A 31 21.61 -35.73 -16.22
C PHE A 31 21.96 -34.61 -17.23
N PHE A 32 23.19 -34.11 -17.19
CA PHE A 32 23.67 -33.09 -18.16
C PHE A 32 23.97 -33.68 -19.55
N CYS A 33 24.40 -34.94 -19.65
CA CYS A 33 24.63 -35.56 -20.94
C CYS A 33 23.33 -35.97 -21.65
N GLY A 34 22.24 -36.22 -20.90
CA GLY A 34 20.89 -36.46 -21.44
C GLY A 34 20.27 -35.21 -22.08
N LEU A 35 20.57 -34.03 -21.57
CA LEU A 35 20.08 -32.76 -22.11
C LEU A 35 20.76 -32.33 -23.43
N GLY A 36 21.95 -32.87 -23.73
CA GLY A 36 22.70 -32.53 -24.97
C GLY A 36 22.30 -33.28 -26.22
N ARG A 37 21.51 -34.37 -26.14
CA ARG A 37 21.14 -35.21 -27.30
C ARG A 37 19.70 -35.01 -27.80
N CYS A 38 18.84 -34.25 -27.11
CA CYS A 38 17.48 -33.92 -27.58
C CYS A 38 17.50 -32.64 -28.42
N GLY A 39 18.20 -32.72 -29.55
CA GLY A 39 18.54 -31.58 -30.35
C GLY A 39 17.39 -31.03 -31.22
N LYS A 40 17.48 -29.78 -31.50
CA LYS A 40 16.87 -28.93 -32.58
C LYS A 40 15.35 -28.72 -32.62
N ARG A 41 14.49 -29.65 -32.19
CA ARG A 41 13.05 -29.43 -32.06
C ARG A 41 12.62 -28.92 -30.67
N ALA A 42 13.34 -29.28 -29.60
CA ALA A 42 13.10 -28.82 -28.25
C ALA A 42 13.45 -27.34 -28.08
N GLY A 43 14.42 -26.82 -28.82
CA GLY A 43 14.83 -25.40 -28.73
C GLY A 43 13.79 -24.40 -29.24
N SER A 44 12.93 -24.82 -30.18
CA SER A 44 11.84 -23.96 -30.65
C SER A 44 10.67 -23.94 -29.65
N LEU A 45 10.24 -25.12 -29.15
CA LEU A 45 9.19 -25.18 -28.11
C LEU A 45 9.58 -24.45 -26.84
N MET A 46 10.84 -24.59 -26.40
CA MET A 46 11.36 -23.92 -25.19
C MET A 46 11.39 -22.39 -25.34
N LYS A 47 11.68 -21.86 -26.54
CA LYS A 47 11.59 -20.43 -26.83
C LYS A 47 10.15 -19.91 -26.78
N TRP A 48 9.19 -20.67 -27.30
CA TRP A 48 7.78 -20.30 -27.28
C TRP A 48 7.16 -20.43 -25.89
N THR A 49 7.54 -21.44 -25.10
CA THR A 49 7.09 -21.58 -23.70
C THR A 49 7.70 -20.52 -22.78
N THR A 50 8.97 -20.15 -22.94
CA THR A 50 9.57 -19.03 -22.18
C THR A 50 8.97 -17.70 -22.57
N MET A 51 8.66 -17.46 -23.85
CA MET A 51 8.01 -16.25 -24.30
C MET A 51 6.54 -16.17 -23.86
N ALA A 52 5.80 -17.28 -23.86
CA ALA A 52 4.41 -17.36 -23.39
C ALA A 52 4.31 -17.21 -21.86
N LEU A 53 5.34 -17.59 -21.09
CA LEU A 53 5.43 -17.36 -19.66
C LEU A 53 5.88 -15.92 -19.30
N ALA A 54 6.61 -15.26 -20.18
CA ALA A 54 7.08 -13.89 -19.96
C ALA A 54 5.99 -12.82 -20.18
N VAL A 55 5.03 -13.08 -21.09
CA VAL A 55 3.96 -12.14 -21.42
C VAL A 55 3.04 -11.82 -20.22
N PRO A 56 2.53 -12.79 -19.43
CA PRO A 56 1.72 -12.48 -18.24
C PRO A 56 2.51 -11.81 -17.11
N LEU A 57 3.85 -11.98 -17.06
CA LEU A 57 4.69 -11.30 -16.07
C LEU A 57 4.82 -9.79 -16.34
N LEU A 58 4.71 -9.36 -17.60
CA LEU A 58 4.79 -7.93 -17.96
C LEU A 58 3.48 -7.18 -17.66
N SER A 59 2.32 -7.85 -17.68
CA SER A 59 1.03 -7.25 -17.33
C SER A 59 0.77 -7.16 -15.83
N ALA A 60 1.55 -7.84 -14.99
CA ALA A 60 1.41 -7.85 -13.54
C ALA A 60 1.90 -6.54 -12.86
N CYS A 61 2.58 -5.65 -13.60
CA CYS A 61 3.09 -4.39 -13.06
C CYS A 61 2.08 -3.24 -13.12
N ASP A 62 0.91 -3.43 -13.72
CA ASP A 62 -0.14 -2.42 -13.81
C ASP A 62 -1.32 -2.74 -12.88
N GLY A 63 -1.93 -1.70 -12.33
CA GLY A 63 -3.09 -1.83 -11.45
C GLY A 63 -3.32 -0.58 -10.60
N PRO A 64 -4.52 -0.44 -10.02
CA PRO A 64 -4.91 0.77 -9.29
C PRO A 64 -4.05 1.06 -8.05
N LEU A 65 -3.42 0.05 -7.48
CA LEU A 65 -2.52 0.15 -6.32
C LEU A 65 -1.05 -0.14 -6.68
N SER A 66 -0.67 -0.15 -7.97
CA SER A 66 0.69 -0.46 -8.38
C SER A 66 1.65 0.70 -8.13
N THR A 67 2.65 0.50 -7.28
CA THR A 67 3.77 1.42 -7.07
C THR A 67 4.70 1.51 -8.29
N LEU A 68 4.60 0.55 -9.21
CA LEU A 68 5.39 0.50 -10.45
C LEU A 68 4.72 1.23 -11.61
N ASN A 69 3.48 1.75 -11.41
CA ASN A 69 2.79 2.68 -12.30
C ASN A 69 2.63 4.05 -11.62
N PRO A 70 3.73 4.79 -11.40
CA PRO A 70 3.71 6.05 -10.66
C PRO A 70 2.97 7.15 -11.43
N ALA A 71 2.11 7.89 -10.74
CA ALA A 71 1.34 9.01 -11.28
C ALA A 71 1.78 10.37 -10.70
N SER A 72 2.89 10.40 -9.93
CA SER A 72 3.48 11.62 -9.41
C SER A 72 4.98 11.66 -9.65
N PRO A 73 5.61 12.85 -9.65
CA PRO A 73 7.07 12.98 -9.68
C PRO A 73 7.76 12.24 -8.53
N MET A 74 7.19 12.31 -7.32
CA MET A 74 7.72 11.67 -6.11
C MET A 74 7.65 10.14 -6.19
N ALA A 75 6.50 9.59 -6.57
CA ALA A 75 6.34 8.15 -6.76
C ALA A 75 7.25 7.63 -7.88
N ARG A 76 7.52 8.43 -8.92
CA ARG A 76 8.44 8.08 -10.00
C ARG A 76 9.89 7.96 -9.50
N GLN A 77 10.32 8.85 -8.60
CA GLN A 77 11.65 8.76 -7.98
C GLN A 77 11.79 7.45 -7.18
N VAL A 78 10.77 7.08 -6.40
CA VAL A 78 10.74 5.80 -5.66
C VAL A 78 10.82 4.61 -6.62
N ALA A 79 10.03 4.62 -7.68
CA ALA A 79 10.05 3.55 -8.69
C ALA A 79 11.43 3.43 -9.37
N ASN A 80 12.11 4.55 -9.66
CA ASN A 80 13.44 4.54 -10.25
C ASN A 80 14.49 3.92 -9.31
N VAL A 81 14.46 4.26 -8.01
CA VAL A 81 15.32 3.63 -7.00
C VAL A 81 15.04 2.14 -6.92
N TRP A 82 13.76 1.74 -6.91
CA TRP A 82 13.37 0.33 -6.90
C TRP A 82 13.89 -0.45 -8.11
N TRP A 83 13.75 0.10 -9.33
CA TRP A 83 14.25 -0.54 -10.55
C TRP A 83 15.78 -0.66 -10.55
N GLY A 84 16.48 0.36 -10.05
CA GLY A 84 17.93 0.31 -9.86
C GLY A 84 18.36 -0.80 -8.91
N MET A 85 17.68 -0.90 -7.75
CA MET A 85 17.90 -1.97 -6.77
C MET A 85 17.60 -3.36 -7.35
N PHE A 86 16.47 -3.50 -8.08
CA PHE A 86 16.09 -4.75 -8.71
C PHE A 86 17.12 -5.23 -9.74
N ALA A 87 17.56 -4.33 -10.62
CA ALA A 87 18.57 -4.65 -11.62
C ALA A 87 19.89 -5.08 -10.97
N PHE A 88 20.32 -4.35 -9.94
CA PHE A 88 21.54 -4.69 -9.18
C PHE A 88 21.41 -6.04 -8.45
N ALA A 89 20.31 -6.26 -7.74
CA ALA A 89 20.07 -7.54 -7.04
C ALA A 89 20.02 -8.72 -8.00
N THR A 90 19.38 -8.54 -9.15
CA THR A 90 19.35 -9.55 -10.22
C THR A 90 20.74 -9.86 -10.76
N LEU A 91 21.56 -8.83 -11.00
CA LEU A 91 22.95 -9.01 -11.43
C LEU A 91 23.74 -9.81 -10.40
N VAL A 92 23.65 -9.44 -9.11
CA VAL A 92 24.35 -10.16 -8.03
C VAL A 92 23.89 -11.60 -7.96
N LEU A 93 22.56 -11.85 -8.04
CA LEU A 93 21.99 -13.19 -8.03
C LEU A 93 22.53 -14.04 -9.18
N VAL A 94 22.56 -13.50 -10.38
CA VAL A 94 23.08 -14.20 -11.56
C VAL A 94 24.58 -14.52 -11.40
N VAL A 95 25.38 -13.53 -10.97
CA VAL A 95 26.83 -13.73 -10.75
C VAL A 95 27.07 -14.80 -9.69
N VAL A 96 26.39 -14.73 -8.55
CA VAL A 96 26.54 -15.74 -7.48
C VAL A 96 26.10 -17.13 -7.95
N SER A 97 24.98 -17.22 -8.69
CA SER A 97 24.49 -18.49 -9.24
C SER A 97 25.50 -19.10 -10.23
N VAL A 98 26.08 -18.28 -11.12
CA VAL A 98 27.11 -18.71 -12.06
C VAL A 98 28.36 -19.18 -11.33
N LEU A 99 28.83 -18.43 -10.34
CA LEU A 99 29.99 -18.80 -9.52
C LEU A 99 29.74 -20.11 -8.76
N TRP A 100 28.54 -20.28 -8.24
CA TRP A 100 28.15 -21.50 -7.53
C TRP A 100 28.15 -22.72 -8.47
N VAL A 101 27.49 -22.63 -9.64
CA VAL A 101 27.48 -23.67 -10.65
C VAL A 101 28.93 -23.98 -11.14
N TYR A 102 29.74 -22.95 -11.37
CA TYR A 102 31.14 -23.09 -11.73
C TYR A 102 31.93 -23.82 -10.65
N ALA A 103 31.74 -23.50 -9.38
CA ALA A 103 32.41 -24.15 -8.26
C ALA A 103 32.03 -25.65 -8.16
N LEU A 104 30.76 -26.00 -8.41
CA LEU A 104 30.30 -27.41 -8.44
C LEU A 104 30.87 -28.18 -9.62
N ALA A 105 31.02 -27.55 -10.78
CA ALA A 105 31.53 -28.19 -11.99
C ALA A 105 33.06 -28.31 -12.03
N ARG A 106 33.77 -27.50 -11.23
CA ARG A 106 35.24 -27.42 -11.20
C ARG A 106 35.83 -28.57 -10.40
N LYS A 107 36.88 -29.17 -10.92
CA LYS A 107 37.68 -30.13 -10.14
C LYS A 107 38.47 -29.37 -9.05
N PRO A 108 38.54 -29.91 -7.83
CA PRO A 108 39.40 -29.36 -6.79
C PRO A 108 40.86 -29.24 -7.30
N ARG A 109 41.44 -28.09 -7.03
CA ARG A 109 42.87 -27.85 -7.31
C ARG A 109 43.60 -27.91 -5.97
N GLU A 110 44.69 -28.64 -5.93
CA GLU A 110 45.61 -28.57 -4.79
C GLU A 110 46.23 -27.19 -4.73
N THR A 111 46.00 -26.50 -3.63
CA THR A 111 46.56 -25.18 -3.34
C THR A 111 47.28 -25.25 -2.02
N SER A 112 48.41 -24.50 -1.89
CA SER A 112 49.06 -24.36 -0.59
C SER A 112 48.11 -23.63 0.40
N GLU A 113 48.31 -23.89 1.68
CA GLU A 113 47.52 -23.23 2.72
C GLU A 113 47.60 -21.69 2.65
N GLU A 114 48.79 -21.14 2.36
CA GLU A 114 49.00 -19.71 2.18
C GLU A 114 48.24 -19.15 0.99
N GLU A 115 48.21 -19.83 -0.15
CA GLU A 115 47.45 -19.44 -1.34
C GLU A 115 45.95 -19.49 -1.06
N ALA A 116 45.46 -20.53 -0.38
CA ALA A 116 44.08 -20.69 0.01
C ALA A 116 43.62 -19.56 0.95
N LEU A 117 44.43 -19.18 1.93
CA LEU A 117 44.17 -18.05 2.82
C LEU A 117 44.10 -16.69 2.07
N LYS A 118 44.99 -16.46 1.11
CA LYS A 118 44.97 -15.25 0.27
C LYS A 118 43.71 -15.17 -0.57
N ILE A 119 43.28 -16.28 -1.19
CA ILE A 119 42.06 -16.35 -1.99
C ILE A 119 40.85 -16.10 -1.10
N ASN A 120 40.74 -16.80 0.03
CA ASN A 120 39.68 -16.63 0.98
C ASN A 120 39.54 -15.18 1.48
N ARG A 121 40.66 -14.56 1.88
CA ARG A 121 40.71 -13.16 2.30
C ARG A 121 40.19 -12.22 1.22
N ARG A 122 40.55 -12.43 -0.06
CA ARG A 122 40.04 -11.59 -1.17
C ARG A 122 38.54 -11.70 -1.34
N TRP A 123 37.96 -12.92 -1.26
CA TRP A 123 36.53 -13.14 -1.35
C TRP A 123 35.78 -12.55 -0.15
N VAL A 124 36.30 -12.74 1.06
CA VAL A 124 35.68 -12.19 2.27
C VAL A 124 35.71 -10.66 2.27
N ILE A 125 36.85 -10.06 1.94
CA ILE A 125 36.96 -8.60 1.90
C ILE A 125 36.15 -8.04 0.71
N GLY A 126 36.34 -8.56 -0.50
CA GLY A 126 35.68 -8.04 -1.69
C GLY A 126 34.20 -8.26 -1.70
N GLY A 127 33.74 -9.50 -1.46
CA GLY A 127 32.33 -9.86 -1.49
C GLY A 127 31.57 -9.60 -0.20
N GLY A 128 32.24 -9.73 0.96
CA GLY A 128 31.60 -9.58 2.27
C GLY A 128 31.68 -8.18 2.88
N ILE A 129 32.65 -7.36 2.47
CA ILE A 129 32.82 -6.01 3.02
C ILE A 129 32.65 -4.94 1.94
N VAL A 130 33.48 -4.98 0.88
CA VAL A 130 33.52 -3.89 -0.11
C VAL A 130 32.22 -3.82 -0.90
N LEU A 131 31.72 -4.94 -1.43
CA LEU A 131 30.49 -4.96 -2.21
C LEU A 131 29.27 -4.46 -1.41
N PRO A 132 28.97 -4.96 -0.20
CA PRO A 132 27.86 -4.42 0.60
C PRO A 132 28.03 -2.95 0.96
N SER A 133 29.26 -2.52 1.34
CA SER A 133 29.50 -1.12 1.72
C SER A 133 29.26 -0.17 0.54
N VAL A 134 29.78 -0.49 -0.64
CA VAL A 134 29.55 0.31 -1.86
C VAL A 134 28.07 0.31 -2.21
N SER A 135 27.37 -0.83 -2.12
CA SER A 135 25.94 -0.93 -2.40
C SER A 135 25.12 -0.03 -1.47
N ILE A 136 25.45 -0.01 -0.17
CA ILE A 136 24.76 0.86 0.81
C ILE A 136 25.04 2.34 0.50
N ILE A 137 26.26 2.71 0.20
CA ILE A 137 26.62 4.10 -0.14
C ILE A 137 25.83 4.56 -1.38
N VAL A 138 25.80 3.77 -2.44
CA VAL A 138 25.03 4.07 -3.66
C VAL A 138 23.56 4.21 -3.34
N LEU A 139 22.98 3.28 -2.56
CA LEU A 139 21.58 3.34 -2.13
C LEU A 139 21.27 4.62 -1.36
N LEU A 140 22.15 5.05 -0.45
CA LEU A 140 21.95 6.28 0.32
C LEU A 140 22.04 7.53 -0.56
N ILE A 141 22.95 7.57 -1.55
CA ILE A 141 23.07 8.69 -2.49
C ILE A 141 21.78 8.93 -3.25
N PHE A 142 21.08 7.89 -3.68
CA PHE A 142 19.80 8.01 -4.41
C PHE A 142 18.58 7.99 -3.50
N GLY A 143 18.62 7.24 -2.40
CA GLY A 143 17.49 7.08 -1.50
C GLY A 143 17.21 8.30 -0.63
N ILE A 144 18.24 8.98 -0.11
CA ILE A 144 18.06 10.15 0.75
C ILE A 144 17.34 11.30 0.02
N PRO A 145 17.74 11.72 -1.21
CA PRO A 145 17.00 12.75 -1.94
C PRO A 145 15.55 12.35 -2.22
N THR A 146 15.31 11.08 -2.59
CA THR A 146 13.97 10.54 -2.82
C THR A 146 13.09 10.63 -1.56
N GLY A 147 13.62 10.26 -0.39
CA GLY A 147 12.91 10.40 0.88
C GLY A 147 12.62 11.86 1.23
N ARG A 148 13.58 12.75 0.98
CA ARG A 148 13.41 14.19 1.26
C ARG A 148 12.33 14.85 0.40
N SER A 149 12.12 14.41 -0.84
CA SER A 149 11.10 14.98 -1.72
C SER A 149 9.65 14.77 -1.21
N MET A 150 9.45 13.79 -0.33
CA MET A 150 8.15 13.50 0.30
C MET A 150 7.98 14.14 1.69
N MET A 151 9.00 14.82 2.20
CA MET A 151 8.90 15.55 3.45
C MET A 151 8.23 16.92 3.24
N PRO A 152 7.45 17.43 4.20
CA PRO A 152 6.82 18.75 4.14
C PRO A 152 7.83 19.88 4.40
N LEU A 153 8.91 19.90 3.60
CA LEU A 153 9.91 20.95 3.67
C LEU A 153 9.38 22.22 3.00
N PRO A 154 9.79 23.42 3.46
CA PRO A 154 9.44 24.67 2.80
C PRO A 154 9.77 24.64 1.31
N VAL A 155 8.87 25.14 0.47
CA VAL A 155 9.04 25.28 -0.97
C VAL A 155 8.95 26.76 -1.31
N ASP A 156 9.93 27.28 -2.06
CA ASP A 156 9.95 28.67 -2.46
C ASP A 156 8.79 28.97 -3.42
N GLY A 157 7.99 29.96 -3.05
CA GLY A 157 6.98 30.58 -3.92
C GLY A 157 5.61 29.89 -3.99
N GLU A 158 5.44 28.67 -3.52
CA GLU A 158 4.15 27.95 -3.52
C GLU A 158 3.78 27.49 -2.13
N GLN A 159 2.53 27.78 -1.72
CA GLN A 159 1.96 27.21 -0.50
C GLN A 159 1.24 25.89 -0.85
N PRO A 160 1.70 24.75 -0.32
CA PRO A 160 1.00 23.47 -0.51
C PRO A 160 -0.42 23.54 0.06
N LEU A 161 -1.38 22.92 -0.63
CA LEU A 161 -2.73 22.76 -0.09
C LEU A 161 -2.66 21.93 1.20
N LYS A 162 -3.22 22.44 2.28
CA LYS A 162 -3.34 21.68 3.53
C LYS A 162 -4.61 20.85 3.52
N VAL A 163 -4.47 19.54 3.78
CA VAL A 163 -5.60 18.63 4.01
C VAL A 163 -5.35 17.85 5.30
N GLU A 164 -6.36 17.70 6.12
CA GLU A 164 -6.30 16.91 7.35
C GLU A 164 -7.05 15.59 7.14
N VAL A 165 -6.41 14.46 7.49
CA VAL A 165 -7.02 13.15 7.39
C VAL A 165 -6.95 12.46 8.73
N THR A 166 -8.10 12.10 9.27
CA THR A 166 -8.21 11.31 10.50
C THR A 166 -8.66 9.90 10.18
N GLY A 167 -7.87 8.90 10.62
CA GLY A 167 -8.23 7.49 10.54
C GLY A 167 -9.13 7.08 11.68
N HIS A 168 -10.21 6.39 11.36
CA HIS A 168 -11.12 5.73 12.30
C HIS A 168 -11.25 4.27 11.94
N GLN A 169 -11.71 3.43 12.85
CA GLN A 169 -12.04 2.02 12.57
C GLN A 169 -13.44 1.92 11.94
N TRP A 170 -13.61 1.74 10.62
CA TRP A 170 -12.63 1.58 9.53
C TRP A 170 -13.07 2.50 8.38
N TRP A 171 -12.78 3.79 8.51
CA TRP A 171 -13.11 4.83 7.54
C TRP A 171 -12.15 6.02 7.69
N TRP A 172 -12.16 6.93 6.70
CA TRP A 172 -11.32 8.10 6.65
C TRP A 172 -12.17 9.35 6.74
N GLU A 173 -11.89 10.23 7.69
CA GLU A 173 -12.37 11.61 7.68
C GLU A 173 -11.37 12.45 6.93
N VAL A 174 -11.84 13.27 5.99
CA VAL A 174 -11.03 14.20 5.21
C VAL A 174 -11.57 15.60 5.40
N HIS A 175 -10.73 16.49 5.92
CA HIS A 175 -11.08 17.87 6.23
C HIS A 175 -10.16 18.84 5.49
N TYR A 176 -10.74 19.89 4.90
CA TYR A 176 -10.06 20.97 4.22
C TYR A 176 -10.15 22.23 5.10
N PRO A 177 -9.13 22.54 5.91
CA PRO A 177 -9.25 23.57 6.95
C PRO A 177 -9.45 24.98 6.40
N GLU A 178 -8.99 25.29 5.20
CA GLU A 178 -9.14 26.61 4.58
C GLU A 178 -10.60 26.92 4.18
N SER A 179 -11.34 25.89 3.77
CA SER A 179 -12.75 26.01 3.34
C SER A 179 -13.75 25.52 4.39
N GLY A 180 -13.28 24.77 5.40
CA GLY A 180 -14.15 24.13 6.38
C GLY A 180 -14.91 22.91 5.83
N VAL A 181 -14.67 22.48 4.59
CA VAL A 181 -15.30 21.32 3.98
C VAL A 181 -14.79 20.03 4.64
N THR A 182 -15.72 19.14 4.97
CA THR A 182 -15.44 17.82 5.50
C THR A 182 -16.17 16.78 4.67
N THR A 183 -15.47 15.71 4.32
CA THR A 183 -16.03 14.54 3.62
C THR A 183 -15.49 13.25 4.22
N ALA A 184 -15.93 12.09 3.71
CA ALA A 184 -15.45 10.80 4.19
C ALA A 184 -15.14 9.82 3.06
N ASN A 185 -14.03 9.07 3.23
CA ASN A 185 -13.58 8.01 2.33
C ASN A 185 -13.23 8.48 0.91
N GLN A 186 -13.17 9.78 0.68
CA GLN A 186 -12.71 10.40 -0.56
C GLN A 186 -11.77 11.57 -0.27
N LEU A 187 -10.74 11.71 -1.07
CA LEU A 187 -9.80 12.82 -1.08
C LEU A 187 -9.83 13.44 -2.48
N ILE A 188 -10.29 14.68 -2.59
CA ILE A 188 -10.28 15.44 -3.83
C ILE A 188 -9.13 16.43 -3.76
N MET A 189 -8.32 16.53 -4.80
CA MET A 189 -7.13 17.36 -4.80
C MET A 189 -6.88 18.00 -6.17
N PRO A 190 -6.22 19.14 -6.25
CA PRO A 190 -5.80 19.71 -7.53
C PRO A 190 -4.63 18.91 -8.11
N ALA A 191 -4.64 18.67 -9.42
CA ALA A 191 -3.54 18.06 -10.15
C ALA A 191 -2.40 19.08 -10.34
N GLY A 192 -1.16 18.61 -10.28
CA GLY A 192 0.03 19.45 -10.49
C GLY A 192 0.38 20.38 -9.30
N ARG A 193 -0.37 20.33 -8.19
CA ARG A 193 -0.08 21.08 -6.97
C ARG A 193 0.36 20.17 -5.83
N LEU A 194 1.23 20.71 -4.98
CA LEU A 194 1.66 20.04 -3.76
C LEU A 194 0.53 20.05 -2.73
N VAL A 195 0.31 18.91 -2.08
CA VAL A 195 -0.66 18.74 -0.99
C VAL A 195 0.06 18.19 0.24
N ASP A 196 0.02 18.94 1.33
CA ASP A 196 0.50 18.50 2.64
C ASP A 196 -0.66 17.87 3.41
N VAL A 197 -0.63 16.53 3.49
CA VAL A 197 -1.66 15.76 4.18
C VAL A 197 -1.22 15.57 5.63
N HIS A 198 -1.95 16.22 6.54
CA HIS A 198 -1.80 16.09 7.98
C HIS A 198 -2.61 14.89 8.46
N VAL A 199 -1.94 13.84 8.89
CA VAL A 199 -2.57 12.57 9.22
C VAL A 199 -2.50 12.27 10.71
N THR A 200 -3.63 11.84 11.28
CA THR A 200 -3.75 11.41 12.67
C THR A 200 -4.76 10.27 12.79
N SER A 201 -4.89 9.67 13.97
CA SER A 201 -5.87 8.63 14.26
C SER A 201 -6.73 9.01 15.46
N ALA A 202 -8.02 8.67 15.40
CA ALA A 202 -8.96 8.81 16.50
C ALA A 202 -8.98 7.58 17.45
N ASP A 203 -8.42 6.45 17.03
CA ASP A 203 -8.53 5.18 17.77
C ASP A 203 -7.21 4.37 17.77
N VAL A 204 -7.00 3.48 16.82
CA VAL A 204 -5.79 2.64 16.71
C VAL A 204 -4.83 3.21 15.67
N ILE A 205 -3.64 2.62 15.53
CA ILE A 205 -2.72 3.00 14.45
C ILE A 205 -3.32 2.58 13.10
N HIS A 206 -3.33 3.51 12.15
CA HIS A 206 -3.59 3.29 10.73
C HIS A 206 -2.36 3.72 9.93
N SER A 207 -2.37 3.55 8.61
CA SER A 207 -1.36 4.15 7.74
C SER A 207 -1.99 4.65 6.45
N PHE A 208 -1.83 5.95 6.19
CA PHE A 208 -2.31 6.61 4.98
C PHE A 208 -1.39 6.27 3.81
N TRP A 209 -1.94 5.75 2.71
CA TRP A 209 -1.15 5.36 1.55
C TRP A 209 -1.96 5.42 0.26
N ILE A 210 -1.42 6.14 -0.72
CA ILE A 210 -1.89 6.20 -2.10
C ILE A 210 -0.70 5.77 -2.98
N PRO A 211 -0.58 4.47 -3.31
CA PRO A 211 0.65 3.88 -3.88
C PRO A 211 1.18 4.56 -5.12
N ARG A 212 0.29 5.08 -5.98
CA ARG A 212 0.66 5.76 -7.23
C ARG A 212 1.10 7.20 -7.04
N LEU A 213 0.81 7.82 -5.88
CA LEU A 213 1.13 9.23 -5.61
C LEU A 213 2.34 9.41 -4.68
N GLY A 214 2.66 8.43 -3.83
CA GLY A 214 3.78 8.58 -2.91
C GLY A 214 3.98 7.41 -1.95
N GLY A 215 4.79 7.67 -0.93
CA GLY A 215 5.01 6.76 0.19
C GLY A 215 3.80 6.64 1.11
N LYS A 216 3.96 5.91 2.21
CA LYS A 216 2.97 5.81 3.28
C LYS A 216 3.38 6.61 4.51
N MET A 217 2.38 7.00 5.33
CA MET A 217 2.60 7.69 6.59
C MET A 217 1.70 7.10 7.68
N ASP A 218 2.31 6.67 8.78
CA ASP A 218 1.58 6.10 9.90
C ASP A 218 0.79 7.20 10.64
N MET A 219 -0.44 6.84 11.00
CA MET A 219 -1.42 7.67 11.70
C MET A 219 -1.51 7.18 13.12
N VAL A 220 -0.82 7.90 14.03
CA VAL A 220 -0.68 7.50 15.43
C VAL A 220 -1.63 8.33 16.30
N PRO A 221 -2.43 7.71 17.18
CA PRO A 221 -3.30 8.44 18.10
C PRO A 221 -2.52 9.48 18.91
N GLY A 222 -3.07 10.69 19.00
CA GLY A 222 -2.48 11.80 19.74
C GLY A 222 -1.27 12.47 19.07
N ARG A 223 -0.91 12.07 17.85
CA ARG A 223 0.17 12.65 17.07
C ARG A 223 -0.29 12.98 15.65
N THR A 224 0.09 14.15 15.16
CA THR A 224 -0.10 14.52 13.75
C THR A 224 1.22 14.34 13.00
N ASN A 225 1.24 13.47 12.02
CA ASN A 225 2.31 13.33 11.05
C ASN A 225 1.92 14.08 9.76
N VAL A 226 2.90 14.43 8.93
CA VAL A 226 2.64 15.10 7.65
C VAL A 226 3.34 14.37 6.54
N ILE A 227 2.63 14.12 5.45
CA ILE A 227 3.18 13.59 4.21
C ILE A 227 2.82 14.51 3.05
N ARG A 228 3.80 14.81 2.20
CA ARG A 228 3.58 15.56 0.97
C ARG A 228 3.28 14.61 -0.18
N ILE A 229 2.22 14.90 -0.92
CA ILE A 229 1.83 14.18 -2.13
C ILE A 229 1.55 15.17 -3.26
N GLU A 230 1.56 14.66 -4.48
CA GLU A 230 1.17 15.38 -5.70
C GLU A 230 0.55 14.40 -6.68
N ALA A 231 -0.50 14.79 -7.38
CA ALA A 231 -1.00 14.06 -8.55
C ALA A 231 -0.47 14.75 -9.80
N GLY A 232 0.37 14.07 -10.58
CA GLY A 232 0.99 14.66 -11.77
C GLY A 232 0.03 14.93 -12.94
N HIS A 233 -1.21 14.45 -12.86
CA HIS A 233 -2.28 14.65 -13.85
C HIS A 233 -3.64 14.41 -13.18
N THR A 234 -4.71 14.90 -13.83
CA THR A 234 -6.09 14.60 -13.43
C THR A 234 -6.40 13.13 -13.56
N GLY A 235 -7.29 12.62 -12.71
CA GLY A 235 -7.73 11.22 -12.74
C GLY A 235 -8.06 10.63 -11.39
N ILE A 236 -8.45 9.36 -11.41
CA ILE A 236 -8.84 8.61 -10.22
C ILE A 236 -7.67 7.75 -9.75
N PHE A 237 -7.39 7.83 -8.46
CA PHE A 237 -6.39 7.04 -7.76
C PHE A 237 -7.04 6.33 -6.57
N HIS A 238 -6.36 5.32 -6.06
CA HIS A 238 -6.87 4.52 -4.96
C HIS A 238 -5.86 4.50 -3.81
N GLY A 239 -6.36 4.74 -2.61
CA GLY A 239 -5.64 4.57 -1.36
C GLY A 239 -6.22 3.44 -0.53
N GLN A 240 -5.47 3.03 0.45
CA GLN A 240 -5.90 2.04 1.44
C GLN A 240 -5.11 2.20 2.73
N CYS A 241 -5.67 1.68 3.82
CA CYS A 241 -4.93 1.53 5.06
C CYS A 241 -3.81 0.51 4.86
N SER A 242 -2.58 0.86 5.24
CA SER A 242 -1.40 0.00 5.10
C SER A 242 -0.73 -0.34 6.45
N GLU A 243 -1.48 -0.19 7.57
CA GLU A 243 -1.11 -0.72 8.88
C GLU A 243 -2.30 -1.46 9.48
N PHE A 244 -2.07 -2.64 10.06
CA PHE A 244 -3.15 -3.47 10.58
C PHE A 244 -3.93 -2.75 11.68
N CYS A 245 -5.21 -2.48 11.42
CA CYS A 245 -6.09 -1.70 12.29
C CYS A 245 -7.33 -2.49 12.78
N GLY A 246 -7.33 -3.81 12.65
CA GLY A 246 -8.39 -4.69 13.13
C GLY A 246 -9.21 -5.38 12.03
N LEU A 247 -10.43 -5.79 12.36
CA LEU A 247 -11.26 -6.72 11.60
C LEU A 247 -11.55 -6.30 10.14
N GLN A 248 -11.69 -5.00 9.89
CA GLN A 248 -12.03 -4.48 8.55
C GLN A 248 -10.85 -3.73 7.91
N HIS A 249 -9.62 -4.04 8.31
CA HIS A 249 -8.43 -3.44 7.75
C HIS A 249 -8.38 -3.46 6.21
N THR A 250 -8.70 -4.59 5.60
CA THR A 250 -8.73 -4.74 4.12
C THR A 250 -9.88 -3.97 3.45
N HIS A 251 -10.88 -3.56 4.22
CA HIS A 251 -12.06 -2.82 3.79
C HIS A 251 -12.02 -1.34 4.23
N MET A 252 -10.82 -0.79 4.40
CA MET A 252 -10.58 0.62 4.68
C MET A 252 -9.86 1.25 3.50
N LYS A 253 -10.61 1.44 2.40
CA LYS A 253 -10.13 2.02 1.14
C LYS A 253 -10.41 3.52 1.12
N LEU A 254 -9.62 4.24 0.32
CA LEU A 254 -9.76 5.67 0.07
C LEU A 254 -9.91 5.89 -1.44
N HIS A 255 -10.99 6.56 -1.85
CA HIS A 255 -11.12 7.08 -3.20
C HIS A 255 -10.35 8.40 -3.29
N VAL A 256 -9.56 8.58 -4.34
CA VAL A 256 -8.79 9.81 -4.55
C VAL A 256 -9.04 10.29 -5.97
N GLU A 257 -9.43 11.56 -6.12
CA GLU A 257 -9.63 12.16 -7.42
C GLU A 257 -8.83 13.45 -7.54
N ALA A 258 -8.02 13.52 -8.57
CA ALA A 258 -7.30 14.74 -8.91
C ALA A 258 -8.03 15.46 -10.05
N LEU A 259 -8.43 16.69 -9.78
CA LEU A 259 -9.11 17.59 -10.71
C LEU A 259 -8.14 18.66 -11.23
N ASP A 260 -8.47 19.32 -12.30
CA ASP A 260 -7.80 20.58 -12.64
C ASP A 260 -8.14 21.67 -11.60
N ASP A 261 -7.45 22.80 -11.65
CA ASP A 261 -7.61 23.86 -10.65
C ASP A 261 -9.04 24.42 -10.63
N ASP A 262 -9.67 24.58 -11.80
CA ASP A 262 -11.04 25.09 -11.90
C ASP A 262 -12.06 24.06 -11.36
N GLY A 263 -11.89 22.80 -11.68
CA GLY A 263 -12.73 21.72 -11.15
C GLY A 263 -12.60 21.57 -9.64
N PHE A 264 -11.38 21.68 -9.10
CA PHE A 264 -11.17 21.65 -7.65
C PHE A 264 -11.81 22.86 -6.95
N ALA A 265 -11.65 24.06 -7.51
CA ALA A 265 -12.29 25.26 -6.96
C ALA A 265 -13.82 25.17 -7.00
N GLN A 266 -14.41 24.65 -8.06
CA GLN A 266 -15.87 24.40 -8.16
C GLN A 266 -16.31 23.34 -7.16
N TRP A 267 -15.55 22.28 -6.96
CA TRP A 267 -15.83 21.22 -6.00
C TRP A 267 -15.89 21.76 -4.56
N ILE A 268 -14.93 22.62 -4.18
CA ILE A 268 -14.91 23.29 -2.88
C ILE A 268 -16.12 24.25 -2.74
N ALA A 269 -16.31 25.15 -3.71
CA ALA A 269 -17.35 26.18 -3.65
C ALA A 269 -18.77 25.57 -3.56
N ALA A 270 -19.01 24.46 -4.24
CA ALA A 270 -20.28 23.74 -4.16
C ALA A 270 -20.56 23.28 -2.73
N ARG A 271 -19.54 22.76 -2.01
CA ARG A 271 -19.71 22.21 -0.65
C ARG A 271 -19.74 23.26 0.45
N GLU A 272 -18.98 24.36 0.32
CA GLU A 272 -19.00 25.46 1.26
C GLU A 272 -20.40 26.08 1.40
N ASN A 273 -21.13 26.16 0.32
CA ASN A 273 -22.44 26.81 0.25
C ASN A 273 -23.61 25.83 0.32
N PHE A 274 -23.33 24.54 0.40
CA PHE A 274 -24.39 23.52 0.39
C PHE A 274 -25.10 23.45 1.75
N SER A 275 -26.42 23.42 1.67
CA SER A 275 -27.30 23.19 2.81
C SER A 275 -28.42 22.28 2.35
N ALA A 276 -28.49 21.08 2.89
CA ALA A 276 -29.50 20.11 2.53
C ALA A 276 -30.90 20.54 2.94
N THR A 277 -31.89 20.21 2.13
CA THR A 277 -33.28 20.25 2.55
C THR A 277 -33.57 19.03 3.44
N ARG A 278 -34.30 19.21 4.52
CA ARG A 278 -34.71 18.12 5.41
C ARG A 278 -35.49 17.03 4.67
N ALA A 279 -35.29 15.78 5.10
CA ALA A 279 -36.08 14.67 4.65
C ALA A 279 -37.59 14.85 4.95
N PRO A 280 -38.51 14.12 4.26
CA PRO A 280 -39.91 14.10 4.58
C PRO A 280 -40.17 13.82 6.06
N THR A 281 -41.33 14.31 6.60
CA THR A 281 -41.58 14.51 8.02
C THR A 281 -41.23 13.29 8.90
N GLU A 282 -41.69 12.10 8.56
CA GLU A 282 -41.42 10.88 9.34
C GLU A 282 -39.96 10.41 9.20
N ALA A 283 -39.50 10.26 8.00
CA ALA A 283 -38.10 9.89 7.72
C ALA A 283 -37.10 10.91 8.32
N GLY A 284 -37.46 12.21 8.29
CA GLY A 284 -36.63 13.26 8.89
C GLY A 284 -36.58 13.18 10.41
N GLN A 285 -37.64 12.83 11.10
CA GLN A 285 -37.63 12.63 12.55
C GLN A 285 -36.78 11.42 12.94
N VAL A 286 -36.98 10.29 12.25
CA VAL A 286 -36.16 9.09 12.49
C VAL A 286 -34.68 9.35 12.21
N PHE A 287 -34.37 10.07 11.14
CA PHE A 287 -32.98 10.44 10.84
C PHE A 287 -32.36 11.28 11.96
N ASP A 288 -33.04 12.31 12.44
CA ASP A 288 -32.56 13.18 13.53
C ASP A 288 -32.31 12.38 14.82
N GLU A 289 -33.20 11.48 15.17
CA GLU A 289 -33.17 10.71 16.41
C GLU A 289 -32.11 9.57 16.37
N ARG A 290 -31.98 8.90 15.22
CA ARG A 290 -31.21 7.65 15.11
C ARG A 290 -29.87 7.82 14.38
N CYS A 291 -29.76 8.76 13.44
CA CYS A 291 -28.61 8.95 12.57
C CYS A 291 -27.88 10.26 12.82
N GLY A 292 -28.62 11.37 12.89
CA GLY A 292 -28.12 12.74 12.98
C GLY A 292 -27.32 13.06 14.25
N GLN A 293 -27.45 12.23 15.29
CA GLN A 293 -26.63 12.36 16.50
C GLN A 293 -25.17 11.98 16.29
N CYS A 294 -24.89 11.11 15.31
CA CYS A 294 -23.55 10.67 14.95
C CYS A 294 -23.09 11.26 13.62
N HIS A 295 -23.98 11.35 12.64
CA HIS A 295 -23.71 11.84 11.29
C HIS A 295 -24.06 13.31 11.14
N ARG A 296 -23.15 14.08 10.54
CA ARG A 296 -23.42 15.44 10.09
C ARG A 296 -24.07 15.40 8.71
N VAL A 297 -25.07 16.27 8.50
CA VAL A 297 -25.57 16.71 7.20
C VAL A 297 -25.74 18.23 7.27
N ALA A 298 -25.06 18.99 6.42
CA ALA A 298 -25.09 20.43 6.44
C ALA A 298 -26.53 20.97 6.33
N GLY A 299 -26.92 21.86 7.27
CA GLY A 299 -28.29 22.41 7.38
C GLY A 299 -29.31 21.50 8.09
N VAL A 300 -28.96 20.24 8.41
CA VAL A 300 -29.89 19.28 9.01
C VAL A 300 -29.40 18.76 10.36
N SER A 301 -28.18 18.24 10.46
CA SER A 301 -27.63 17.65 11.69
C SER A 301 -26.16 18.03 11.90
N ALA A 302 -25.70 17.96 13.17
CA ALA A 302 -24.35 18.37 13.56
C ALA A 302 -23.53 17.23 14.21
N GLY A 303 -23.92 15.97 14.02
CA GLY A 303 -23.18 14.82 14.54
C GLY A 303 -21.75 14.79 14.01
N ASN A 304 -20.79 14.37 14.84
CA ASN A 304 -19.37 14.37 14.51
C ASN A 304 -18.61 13.08 14.91
N ARG A 305 -19.36 12.00 15.19
CA ARG A 305 -18.77 10.73 15.62
C ARG A 305 -18.74 9.65 14.51
N ALA A 306 -19.30 10.01 13.35
CA ALA A 306 -19.43 9.13 12.19
C ALA A 306 -19.21 9.95 10.91
N PRO A 307 -19.07 9.30 9.74
CA PRO A 307 -18.87 9.99 8.47
C PRO A 307 -19.85 11.14 8.23
N ASP A 308 -19.34 12.31 7.85
CA ASP A 308 -20.19 13.40 7.34
C ASP A 308 -20.92 12.90 6.09
N LEU A 309 -22.24 13.07 6.01
CA LEU A 309 -23.07 12.60 4.91
C LEU A 309 -23.48 13.72 3.95
N THR A 310 -23.03 14.93 4.16
CA THR A 310 -23.42 16.13 3.38
C THR A 310 -23.29 15.94 1.87
N ASP A 311 -22.27 15.19 1.43
CA ASP A 311 -21.99 14.93 0.02
C ASP A 311 -22.09 13.42 -0.33
N LEU A 312 -22.94 12.68 0.40
CA LEU A 312 -22.99 11.23 0.26
C LEU A 312 -23.27 10.78 -1.16
N ALA A 313 -24.21 11.42 -1.86
CA ALA A 313 -24.61 11.02 -3.22
C ALA A 313 -23.48 11.17 -4.26
N THR A 314 -22.45 11.96 -3.97
CA THR A 314 -21.29 12.12 -4.88
C THR A 314 -20.21 11.07 -4.69
N ARG A 315 -20.29 10.24 -3.64
CA ARG A 315 -19.27 9.22 -3.34
C ARG A 315 -19.47 7.98 -4.20
N PRO A 316 -18.40 7.38 -4.72
CA PRO A 316 -18.53 6.19 -5.59
C PRO A 316 -18.86 4.91 -4.81
N SER A 317 -18.70 4.91 -3.48
CA SER A 317 -18.87 3.71 -2.67
C SER A 317 -19.26 4.01 -1.23
N LEU A 318 -19.85 3.03 -0.57
CA LEU A 318 -20.20 3.02 0.85
C LEU A 318 -19.24 2.15 1.65
N GLY A 319 -19.16 2.40 2.96
CA GLY A 319 -18.37 1.61 3.89
C GLY A 319 -16.86 1.62 3.63
N ALA A 320 -16.31 2.71 3.08
CA ALA A 320 -14.90 2.81 2.67
C ALA A 320 -14.53 1.80 1.57
N GLY A 321 -15.31 1.76 0.50
CA GLY A 321 -15.04 0.96 -0.70
C GLY A 321 -15.50 -0.50 -0.61
N VAL A 322 -16.50 -0.80 0.23
CA VAL A 322 -17.02 -2.17 0.39
C VAL A 322 -18.10 -2.49 -0.64
N ILE A 323 -19.05 -1.59 -0.85
CA ILE A 323 -20.11 -1.74 -1.86
C ILE A 323 -20.26 -0.46 -2.68
N ALA A 324 -20.84 -0.54 -3.85
CA ALA A 324 -21.16 0.62 -4.67
C ALA A 324 -22.16 1.54 -3.94
N ASN A 325 -22.06 2.85 -4.20
CA ASN A 325 -23.03 3.83 -3.74
C ASN A 325 -24.01 4.09 -4.90
N ASP A 326 -24.97 3.21 -5.03
CA ASP A 326 -26.09 3.30 -5.92
C ASP A 326 -27.38 3.03 -5.15
N HIS A 327 -28.53 3.16 -5.81
CA HIS A 327 -29.84 3.00 -5.21
C HIS A 327 -30.01 1.70 -4.44
N GLU A 328 -29.57 0.57 -4.99
CA GLU A 328 -29.64 -0.73 -4.31
C GLU A 328 -28.60 -0.85 -3.20
N GLY A 329 -27.39 -0.41 -3.46
CA GLY A 329 -26.28 -0.44 -2.50
C GLY A 329 -26.57 0.36 -1.24
N LEU A 330 -27.15 1.57 -1.36
CA LEU A 330 -27.49 2.40 -0.21
C LEU A 330 -28.59 1.76 0.66
N ARG A 331 -29.66 1.24 0.06
CA ARG A 331 -30.72 0.52 0.79
C ARG A 331 -30.18 -0.73 1.46
N ARG A 332 -29.38 -1.49 0.75
CA ARG A 332 -28.72 -2.66 1.28
C ARG A 332 -27.77 -2.30 2.43
N TRP A 333 -27.01 -1.20 2.30
CA TRP A 333 -26.16 -0.71 3.38
C TRP A 333 -26.96 -0.38 4.63
N LEU A 334 -28.05 0.35 4.52
CA LEU A 334 -28.88 0.73 5.67
C LEU A 334 -29.48 -0.49 6.40
N ARG A 335 -29.80 -1.55 5.67
CA ARG A 335 -30.40 -2.78 6.24
C ARG A 335 -29.36 -3.78 6.74
N GLU A 336 -28.23 -3.91 6.06
CA GLU A 336 -27.33 -5.06 6.21
C GLU A 336 -25.88 -4.68 6.58
N HIS A 337 -25.59 -3.41 6.92
CA HIS A 337 -24.23 -2.95 7.17
C HIS A 337 -23.46 -3.78 8.22
N LYS A 338 -24.16 -4.35 9.20
CA LYS A 338 -23.57 -5.24 10.22
C LYS A 338 -23.00 -6.53 9.61
N THR A 339 -23.65 -7.05 8.58
CA THR A 339 -23.20 -8.24 7.84
C THR A 339 -22.15 -7.87 6.77
N ILE A 340 -22.40 -6.78 6.04
CA ILE A 340 -21.53 -6.30 4.94
C ILE A 340 -20.16 -5.88 5.49
N LYS A 341 -20.15 -5.17 6.61
CA LYS A 341 -18.94 -4.67 7.27
C LYS A 341 -19.01 -4.96 8.77
N PHE A 342 -18.93 -6.24 9.12
CA PHE A 342 -19.09 -6.68 10.51
C PHE A 342 -18.08 -5.99 11.44
N GLY A 343 -18.50 -5.74 12.68
CA GLY A 343 -17.69 -5.04 13.67
C GLY A 343 -17.67 -3.51 13.54
N ASN A 344 -18.35 -2.93 12.53
CA ASN A 344 -18.48 -1.48 12.44
C ASN A 344 -19.29 -0.90 13.63
N GLY A 345 -19.00 0.35 14.01
CA GLY A 345 -19.63 1.02 15.16
C GLY A 345 -21.05 1.54 14.93
N MET A 346 -21.58 1.55 13.69
CA MET A 346 -22.92 2.00 13.37
C MET A 346 -23.95 1.05 13.99
N PRO A 347 -24.96 1.53 14.75
CA PRO A 347 -26.01 0.68 15.34
C PRO A 347 -26.83 -0.08 14.27
N ALA A 348 -27.34 -1.27 14.59
CA ALA A 348 -28.28 -1.96 13.73
C ALA A 348 -29.61 -1.18 13.61
N HIS A 349 -30.31 -1.36 12.50
CA HIS A 349 -31.57 -0.66 12.20
C HIS A 349 -32.77 -1.61 12.10
N ASP A 350 -32.68 -2.79 12.75
CA ASP A 350 -33.69 -3.86 12.68
C ASP A 350 -35.04 -3.44 13.26
N ASP A 351 -35.05 -2.40 14.09
CA ASP A 351 -36.22 -1.83 14.75
C ASP A 351 -36.84 -0.63 13.98
N ILE A 352 -36.27 -0.23 12.85
CA ILE A 352 -36.82 0.81 11.99
C ILE A 352 -37.67 0.18 10.90
N ASP A 353 -38.85 0.74 10.66
CA ASP A 353 -39.72 0.27 9.58
C ASP A 353 -38.97 0.33 8.21
N PRO A 354 -39.05 -0.76 7.41
CA PRO A 354 -38.35 -0.81 6.13
C PRO A 354 -38.73 0.30 5.14
N GLN A 355 -39.98 0.75 5.14
CA GLN A 355 -40.44 1.84 4.28
C GLN A 355 -39.82 3.18 4.70
N THR A 356 -39.69 3.40 6.00
CA THR A 356 -39.00 4.58 6.56
C THR A 356 -37.51 4.57 6.21
N LEU A 357 -36.81 3.42 6.27
CA LEU A 357 -35.42 3.27 5.82
C LEU A 357 -35.28 3.58 4.32
N ASP A 358 -36.23 3.14 3.49
CA ASP A 358 -36.22 3.44 2.06
C ASP A 358 -36.38 4.95 1.79
N GLN A 359 -37.29 5.62 2.53
CA GLN A 359 -37.43 7.08 2.43
C GLN A 359 -36.18 7.84 2.88
N ILE A 360 -35.51 7.34 3.90
CA ILE A 360 -34.20 7.91 4.32
C ILE A 360 -33.15 7.68 3.21
N ALA A 361 -33.10 6.51 2.58
CA ALA A 361 -32.20 6.23 1.48
C ALA A 361 -32.47 7.16 0.29
N ASP A 362 -33.73 7.31 -0.12
CA ASP A 362 -34.14 8.21 -1.21
C ASP A 362 -33.69 9.64 -0.96
N TRP A 363 -33.86 10.11 0.29
CA TRP A 363 -33.40 11.45 0.67
C TRP A 363 -31.87 11.56 0.67
N LEU A 364 -31.14 10.56 1.18
CA LEU A 364 -29.67 10.55 1.20
C LEU A 364 -29.08 10.57 -0.22
N GLU A 365 -29.77 9.99 -1.21
CA GLU A 365 -29.40 10.05 -2.62
C GLU A 365 -29.51 11.47 -3.21
N THR A 366 -30.21 12.40 -2.55
CA THR A 366 -30.30 13.80 -2.97
C THR A 366 -29.16 14.68 -2.43
N LEU A 367 -28.33 14.14 -1.53
CA LEU A 367 -27.25 14.90 -0.89
C LEU A 367 -26.03 15.03 -1.83
N ALA A 368 -26.18 15.87 -2.84
CA ALA A 368 -25.18 16.20 -3.86
C ALA A 368 -24.98 17.73 -3.90
N PRO A 369 -23.90 18.22 -3.30
CA PRO A 369 -23.48 19.64 -3.44
C PRO A 369 -23.21 20.05 -4.88
#